data_27ed129a3c0cfe5cd698d24428514d17
#
_entry.id   27ed129a3c0cfe5cd698d24428514d17
#
_cell.length_a   1.000
_cell.length_b   1.000
_cell.length_c   1.000
_cell.angle_alpha   90.00
_cell.angle_beta   90.00
_cell.angle_gamma   90.00
#
_symmetry.space_group_name_H-M   'P 1'
#
loop_
_entity.id
_entity.type
_entity.pdbx_description
1 polymer ?
#
loop_
_entity_poly.entity_id
_entity_poly.type
_entity_poly.pdbx_seq_one_letter_code
_entity_poly.pdbx_strand_id
1 'polypeptide(L)'
;MRICLYRAHSRDEIRHNIEQGSRLELNRGASGRIILAYGKRNNDKAGFYKEIRDDGYYVSIQEHNPSLFAIAIPVLSKSNIFVGAIVASGPISRFNENKKRLLLNILRSNLTKIVIP
;
A
#
# COMPACT_ATOMS: atom_id res chain seq x y z
N MET A 1 -14.27 1.72 1.41
CA MET A 1 -13.73 1.31 2.72
C MET A 1 -12.79 0.14 2.52
N ARG A 2 -11.69 0.14 3.22
CA ARG A 2 -10.74 -0.98 3.24
C ARG A 2 -10.67 -1.58 4.65
N ILE A 3 -10.30 -2.85 4.72
CA ILE A 3 -10.19 -3.56 6.00
C ILE A 3 -8.77 -4.12 6.12
N CYS A 4 -8.15 -3.93 7.27
CA CYS A 4 -6.84 -4.52 7.56
C CYS A 4 -7.03 -6.00 7.94
N LEU A 5 -6.56 -6.92 7.09
CA LEU A 5 -6.69 -8.35 7.32
C LEU A 5 -5.56 -8.92 8.18
N TYR A 6 -4.36 -8.40 8.01
CA TYR A 6 -3.19 -8.86 8.75
C TYR A 6 -2.22 -7.71 8.96
N ARG A 7 -1.54 -7.73 10.10
CA ARG A 7 -0.55 -6.73 10.40
C ARG A 7 0.63 -7.32 11.17
N ALA A 8 1.84 -7.09 10.66
CA ALA A 8 3.09 -7.37 11.36
C ALA A 8 3.64 -6.05 11.91
N HIS A 9 3.80 -5.97 13.22
CA HIS A 9 4.31 -4.77 13.87
C HIS A 9 5.83 -4.74 13.89
N SER A 10 6.39 -3.53 13.71
CA SER A 10 7.79 -3.28 13.94
C SER A 10 8.13 -3.48 15.42
N ARG A 11 9.39 -3.79 15.70
CA ARG A 11 9.93 -3.84 17.08
C ARG A 11 10.25 -2.45 17.61
N ASP A 12 10.25 -1.44 16.75
CA ASP A 12 10.50 -0.06 17.16
C ASP A 12 9.33 0.48 17.98
N GLU A 13 9.64 1.40 18.92
CA GLU A 13 8.61 2.08 19.72
C GLU A 13 7.71 2.94 18.86
N ILE A 14 8.27 3.59 17.83
CA ILE A 14 7.52 4.40 16.87
C ILE A 14 7.08 3.50 15.73
N ARG A 15 5.78 3.23 15.66
CA ARG A 15 5.20 2.39 14.61
C ARG A 15 3.80 2.85 14.28
N HIS A 16 3.37 2.49 13.07
CA HIS A 16 2.00 2.74 12.63
C HIS A 16 1.05 1.80 13.38
N ASN A 17 0.06 2.34 14.06
CA ASN A 17 -0.78 1.62 15.00
C ASN A 17 -2.17 1.30 14.45
N ILE A 18 -2.21 0.68 13.26
CA ILE A 18 -3.46 0.19 12.66
C ILE A 18 -3.64 -1.28 13.08
N GLU A 19 -4.74 -1.56 13.74
CA GLU A 19 -5.10 -2.90 14.20
C GLU A 19 -5.69 -3.75 13.07
N GLN A 20 -5.52 -5.06 13.17
CA GLN A 20 -6.22 -6.00 12.30
C GLN A 20 -7.73 -5.86 12.49
N GLY A 21 -8.48 -5.97 11.40
CA GLY A 21 -9.92 -5.77 11.41
C GLY A 21 -10.36 -4.32 11.35
N SER A 22 -9.44 -3.37 11.48
CA SER A 22 -9.77 -1.95 11.38
C SER A 22 -10.30 -1.59 9.99
N ARG A 23 -11.28 -0.70 9.96
CA ARG A 23 -11.89 -0.18 8.74
C ARG A 23 -11.36 1.22 8.48
N LEU A 24 -10.85 1.44 7.29
CA LEU A 24 -10.20 2.70 6.92
C LEU A 24 -10.80 3.26 5.62
N GLU A 25 -10.71 4.59 5.48
CA GLU A 25 -11.13 5.27 4.26
C GLU A 25 -10.21 4.89 3.10
N LEU A 26 -10.77 4.86 1.87
CA LEU A 26 -10.01 4.53 0.67
C LEU A 26 -9.21 5.69 0.11
N ASN A 27 -9.64 6.93 0.36
CA ASN A 27 -9.04 8.11 -0.24
C ASN A 27 -7.81 8.66 0.50
N ARG A 28 -7.34 7.95 1.52
CA ARG A 28 -6.14 8.32 2.27
C ARG A 28 -5.25 7.12 2.46
N GLY A 29 -3.94 7.35 2.30
CA GLY A 29 -2.94 6.33 2.53
C GLY A 29 -2.72 5.44 1.32
N ALA A 30 -1.60 4.72 1.35
CA ALA A 30 -1.10 4.00 0.19
C ALA A 30 -2.00 2.83 -0.24
N SER A 31 -2.43 2.00 0.72
CA SER A 31 -3.27 0.85 0.38
C SER A 31 -4.62 1.26 -0.20
N GLY A 32 -5.22 2.34 0.32
CA GLY A 32 -6.48 2.86 -0.20
C GLY A 32 -6.36 3.31 -1.65
N ARG A 33 -5.27 4.00 -1.99
CA ARG A 33 -5.00 4.45 -3.36
C ARG A 33 -4.81 3.26 -4.31
N ILE A 34 -4.12 2.23 -3.87
CA ILE A 34 -3.96 0.99 -4.67
C ILE A 34 -5.32 0.33 -4.90
N ILE A 35 -6.14 0.22 -3.88
CA ILE A 35 -7.48 -0.38 -4.01
C ILE A 35 -8.34 0.42 -5.00
N LEU A 36 -8.29 1.74 -4.94
CA LEU A 36 -9.03 2.60 -5.88
C LEU A 36 -8.48 2.48 -7.31
N ALA A 37 -7.15 2.41 -7.45
CA ALA A 37 -6.50 2.34 -8.75
C ALA A 37 -6.80 1.02 -9.49
N TYR A 38 -6.81 -0.09 -8.76
CA TYR A 38 -6.98 -1.43 -9.34
C TYR A 38 -8.41 -1.97 -9.23
N GLY A 39 -9.24 -1.33 -8.42
CA GLY A 39 -10.64 -1.73 -8.28
C GLY A 39 -11.49 -1.32 -9.47
N LYS A 40 -12.75 -1.74 -9.48
CA LYS A 40 -13.66 -1.55 -10.62
C LYS A 40 -14.22 -0.14 -10.79
N ARG A 41 -13.86 0.80 -9.92
CA ARG A 41 -14.36 2.17 -10.00
C ARG A 41 -13.50 3.00 -10.94
N ASN A 42 -14.13 3.52 -11.98
CA ASN A 42 -13.46 4.23 -13.07
C ASN A 42 -13.64 5.75 -13.02
N ASN A 43 -13.44 6.35 -11.86
CA ASN A 43 -13.47 7.81 -11.76
C ASN A 43 -12.04 8.37 -11.75
N ASP A 44 -11.36 8.17 -12.87
CA ASP A 44 -9.94 8.49 -13.01
C ASP A 44 -9.73 9.89 -13.59
N LYS A 45 -10.08 10.89 -12.81
CA LYS A 45 -9.88 12.29 -13.21
C LYS A 45 -8.39 12.57 -13.33
N ALA A 46 -7.98 13.17 -14.44
CA ALA A 46 -6.61 13.56 -14.74
C ALA A 46 -5.60 12.39 -14.81
N GLY A 47 -6.06 11.15 -14.90
CA GLY A 47 -5.17 10.00 -15.05
C GLY A 47 -4.39 9.62 -13.80
N PHE A 48 -4.82 10.06 -12.63
CA PHE A 48 -4.13 9.80 -11.37
C PHE A 48 -4.02 8.30 -11.08
N TYR A 49 -5.12 7.57 -11.22
CA TYR A 49 -5.12 6.12 -10.96
C TYR A 49 -4.43 5.32 -12.06
N LYS A 50 -4.51 5.80 -13.30
CA LYS A 50 -3.76 5.20 -14.40
C LYS A 50 -2.26 5.27 -14.14
N GLU A 51 -1.78 6.39 -13.64
CA GLU A 51 -0.38 6.57 -13.28
C GLU A 51 0.06 5.56 -12.21
N ILE A 52 -0.78 5.34 -11.19
CA ILE A 52 -0.51 4.34 -10.16
C ILE A 52 -0.43 2.94 -10.78
N ARG A 53 -1.35 2.59 -11.68
CA ARG A 53 -1.32 1.29 -12.37
C ARG A 53 -0.08 1.13 -13.24
N ASP A 54 0.34 2.19 -13.91
CA ASP A 54 1.55 2.16 -14.75
C ASP A 54 2.80 1.97 -13.90
N ASP A 55 2.89 2.64 -12.76
CA ASP A 55 4.01 2.52 -11.82
C ASP A 55 4.01 1.18 -11.08
N GLY A 56 2.84 0.63 -10.78
CA GLY A 56 2.69 -0.60 -10.02
C GLY A 56 2.89 -0.44 -8.52
N TYR A 57 2.81 0.77 -8.01
CA TYR A 57 2.90 1.08 -6.59
C TYR A 57 2.38 2.48 -6.32
N TYR A 58 2.17 2.78 -5.04
CA TYR A 58 1.89 4.15 -4.60
C TYR A 58 2.62 4.45 -3.31
N VAL A 59 3.21 5.65 -3.24
CA VAL A 59 3.85 6.17 -2.03
C VAL A 59 2.96 7.27 -1.47
N SER A 60 2.54 7.10 -0.21
CA SER A 60 1.80 8.13 0.50
C SER A 60 2.73 8.79 1.52
N ILE A 61 2.75 10.11 1.50
CA ILE A 61 3.54 10.92 2.43
C ILE A 61 2.57 11.71 3.28
N GLN A 62 2.47 11.35 4.56
CA GLN A 62 1.66 12.07 5.54
C GLN A 62 0.15 12.15 5.22
N GLU A 63 -0.37 11.26 4.35
CA GLU A 63 -1.78 11.29 3.95
C GLU A 63 -2.72 10.78 5.05
N HIS A 64 -2.39 9.62 5.62
CA HIS A 64 -3.20 9.02 6.69
C HIS A 64 -2.82 9.57 8.06
N ASN A 65 -1.53 9.77 8.29
CA ASN A 65 -0.98 10.24 9.54
C ASN A 65 0.21 11.15 9.22
N PRO A 66 0.28 12.39 9.79
CA PRO A 66 1.35 13.34 9.46
C PRO A 66 2.75 12.87 9.83
N SER A 67 2.88 11.87 10.68
CA SER A 67 4.19 11.35 11.10
C SER A 67 4.68 10.18 10.27
N LEU A 68 3.89 9.72 9.29
CA LEU A 68 4.15 8.46 8.60
C LEU A 68 4.24 8.61 7.10
N PHE A 69 5.03 7.73 6.50
CA PHE A 69 4.95 7.40 5.08
C PHE A 69 4.43 5.96 4.92
N ALA A 70 3.95 5.63 3.74
CA ALA A 70 3.56 4.27 3.41
C ALA A 70 3.81 4.00 1.92
N ILE A 71 4.18 2.76 1.61
CA ILE A 71 4.33 2.28 0.24
C ILE A 71 3.46 1.05 0.08
N ALA A 72 2.63 1.02 -0.95
CA ALA A 72 1.75 -0.11 -1.22
C ALA A 72 1.93 -0.61 -2.64
N ILE A 73 1.78 -1.91 -2.81
CA ILE A 73 1.74 -2.58 -4.10
C ILE A 73 0.47 -3.43 -4.19
N PRO A 74 -0.06 -3.67 -5.41
CA PRO A 74 -1.22 -4.52 -5.57
C PRO A 74 -0.86 -5.99 -5.42
N VAL A 75 -1.81 -6.77 -4.93
CA VAL A 75 -1.76 -8.24 -4.94
C VAL A 75 -2.73 -8.72 -6.01
N LEU A 76 -2.20 -9.43 -7.00
CA LEU A 76 -2.99 -9.97 -8.11
C LEU A 76 -2.96 -11.50 -8.06
N SER A 77 -4.07 -12.11 -8.42
CA SER A 77 -4.14 -13.56 -8.58
C SER A 77 -3.38 -14.01 -9.84
N LYS A 78 -3.22 -15.32 -10.02
CA LYS A 78 -2.65 -15.87 -11.25
C LYS A 78 -3.41 -15.46 -12.51
N SER A 79 -4.69 -15.14 -12.37
CA SER A 79 -5.53 -14.66 -13.46
C SER A 79 -5.54 -13.13 -13.60
N ASN A 80 -4.61 -12.44 -12.94
CA ASN A 80 -4.52 -10.98 -12.91
C ASN A 80 -5.74 -10.29 -12.30
N ILE A 81 -6.44 -10.95 -11.40
CA ILE A 81 -7.55 -10.36 -10.67
C ILE A 81 -7.01 -9.68 -9.42
N PHE A 82 -7.40 -8.42 -9.22
CA PHE A 82 -6.99 -7.67 -8.04
C PHE A 82 -7.63 -8.24 -6.78
N VAL A 83 -6.80 -8.56 -5.79
CA VAL A 83 -7.23 -9.20 -4.53
C VAL A 83 -7.10 -8.23 -3.35
N GLY A 84 -6.07 -7.43 -3.34
CA GLY A 84 -5.81 -6.52 -2.23
C GLY A 84 -4.49 -5.81 -2.37
N ALA A 85 -4.00 -5.24 -1.29
CA ALA A 85 -2.74 -4.51 -1.27
C ALA A 85 -1.86 -4.99 -0.13
N ILE A 86 -0.55 -4.98 -0.36
CA ILE A 86 0.46 -5.13 0.68
C ILE A 86 1.08 -3.76 0.89
N VAL A 87 1.22 -3.36 2.14
CA VAL A 87 1.74 -2.03 2.48
C VAL A 87 2.85 -2.14 3.52
N ALA A 88 3.88 -1.32 3.34
CA ALA A 88 4.91 -1.06 4.34
C ALA A 88 4.83 0.39 4.76
N SER A 89 4.88 0.67 6.04
CA SER A 89 4.83 2.03 6.57
C SER A 89 5.87 2.24 7.63
N GLY A 90 6.22 3.49 7.87
CA GLY A 90 7.19 3.85 8.89
C GLY A 90 7.21 5.35 9.16
N PRO A 91 8.05 5.77 10.12
CA PRO A 91 8.19 7.19 10.45
C PRO A 91 8.72 7.98 9.26
N ILE A 92 8.14 9.16 9.04
CA ILE A 92 8.52 10.03 7.92
C ILE A 92 10.01 10.41 7.96
N SER A 93 10.59 10.48 9.14
CA SER A 93 12.02 10.80 9.33
C SER A 93 12.95 9.76 8.71
N ARG A 94 12.48 8.54 8.47
CA ARG A 94 13.25 7.46 7.86
C ARG A 94 13.05 7.33 6.36
N PHE A 95 12.20 8.17 5.78
CA PHE A 95 11.89 8.07 4.36
C PHE A 95 12.92 8.82 3.50
N ASN A 96 13.41 8.15 2.46
CA ASN A 96 14.21 8.73 1.38
C ASN A 96 14.13 7.82 0.15
N GLU A 97 14.73 8.21 -0.96
CA GLU A 97 14.68 7.43 -2.20
C GLU A 97 15.31 6.04 -2.06
N ASN A 98 16.37 5.90 -1.27
CA ASN A 98 16.99 4.60 -1.02
C ASN A 98 16.06 3.69 -0.24
N LYS A 99 15.40 4.23 0.78
CA LYS A 99 14.42 3.50 1.58
C LYS A 99 13.24 3.05 0.73
N LYS A 100 12.75 3.93 -0.14
CA LYS A 100 11.68 3.61 -1.09
C LYS A 100 12.05 2.40 -1.95
N ARG A 101 13.23 2.42 -2.57
CA ARG A 101 13.70 1.33 -3.42
C ARG A 101 13.84 0.01 -2.65
N LEU A 102 14.42 0.09 -1.45
CA LEU A 102 14.59 -1.07 -0.60
C LEU A 102 13.24 -1.70 -0.24
N LEU A 103 12.28 -0.90 0.19
CA LEU A 103 10.96 -1.38 0.58
C LEU A 103 10.18 -1.94 -0.61
N LEU A 104 10.27 -1.33 -1.77
CA LEU A 104 9.65 -1.87 -2.99
C LEU A 104 10.22 -3.25 -3.34
N ASN A 105 11.53 -3.42 -3.25
CA ASN A 105 12.19 -4.70 -3.50
C ASN A 105 11.72 -5.76 -2.50
N ILE A 106 11.65 -5.41 -1.23
CA ILE A 106 11.19 -6.33 -0.17
C ILE A 106 9.73 -6.73 -0.41
N LEU A 107 8.85 -5.78 -0.68
CA LEU A 107 7.44 -6.06 -0.94
C LEU A 107 7.27 -6.98 -2.15
N ARG A 108 7.95 -6.68 -3.25
CA ARG A 108 7.86 -7.48 -4.48
C ARG A 108 8.44 -8.87 -4.31
N SER A 109 9.56 -9.01 -3.60
CA SER A 109 10.17 -10.31 -3.32
C SER A 109 9.25 -11.21 -2.49
N ASN A 110 8.59 -10.62 -1.50
CA ASN A 110 7.68 -11.38 -0.66
C ASN A 110 6.37 -11.72 -1.37
N LEU A 111 5.94 -10.87 -2.29
CA LEU A 111 4.74 -11.12 -3.08
C LEU A 111 4.87 -12.39 -3.92
N THR A 112 6.06 -12.68 -4.46
CA THR A 112 6.30 -13.90 -5.27
C THR A 112 6.13 -15.18 -4.46
N LYS A 113 6.18 -15.12 -3.13
CA LYS A 113 5.99 -16.26 -2.23
C LYS A 113 4.51 -16.51 -1.91
N ILE A 114 3.63 -15.61 -2.29
CA ILE A 114 2.19 -15.70 -2.06
C ILE A 114 1.56 -16.28 -3.32
N VAL A 115 0.91 -17.44 -3.18
CA VAL A 115 0.19 -18.06 -4.31
C VAL A 115 -1.30 -17.89 -4.11
N ILE A 116 -1.92 -17.11 -4.99
CA ILE A 116 -3.36 -16.88 -4.98
C ILE A 116 -3.94 -17.46 -6.26
N PRO A 117 -4.85 -18.45 -6.15
CA PRO A 117 -5.44 -19.11 -7.31
C PRO A 117 -6.24 -18.17 -8.21
#